data_9d512efc82b558494c8db1dd31065e80
#
_entry.id   9d512efc82b558494c8db1dd31065e80
#
_cell.length_a   1.000
_cell.length_b   1.000
_cell.length_c   1.000
_cell.angle_alpha   90.00
_cell.angle_beta   90.00
_cell.angle_gamma   90.00
#
_symmetry.space_group_name_H-M   'P 1'
#
loop_
_entity.id
_entity.type
_entity.pdbx_description
1 polymer ?
#
loop_
_entity_poly.entity_id
_entity_poly.type
_entity_poly.pdbx_seq_one_letter_code
_entity_poly.pdbx_strand_id
1 'polypeptide(L)'
;MNPYIGVKTINGVKYYFDSELTPYSGIQTIDGVEYYFNYEQLAEYLDEVVTSGDTLAYVRDGKVIEKAKFKDNELIYLNGNCYYYYLNDTGYYYPYDGEYTVDGKSLYFIYGMLQTSDSDEILTDYQDGYLYAYNNKGEIVDKVKRVAGWNEIGNDCYYVSSEMNFVDGIYTVNGKKYYFENGRLIRSSDGITVVSSYKDENDKIVTYVIAYNSEGVVVEKKKAVANTWIQLKGKWYYYDKNLNEADGKMTT
;
A
#
# COMPACT_ATOMS: atom_id res chain seq x y z
N MET A 1 -18.44 -31.08 -33.45
CA MET A 1 -17.71 -30.28 -32.42
C MET A 1 -18.28 -30.70 -31.08
N ASN A 2 -17.46 -31.00 -30.10
CA ASN A 2 -17.96 -31.42 -28.77
C ASN A 2 -18.67 -30.21 -28.11
N PRO A 3 -19.97 -30.32 -27.73
CA PRO A 3 -20.73 -29.18 -27.20
C PRO A 3 -20.29 -28.71 -25.83
N TYR A 4 -19.38 -29.43 -25.19
CA TYR A 4 -18.84 -29.08 -23.85
C TYR A 4 -17.54 -28.27 -23.89
N ILE A 5 -16.88 -28.14 -25.06
CA ILE A 5 -15.69 -27.30 -25.23
C ILE A 5 -16.06 -25.81 -25.29
N GLY A 6 -15.18 -24.95 -24.81
CA GLY A 6 -15.35 -23.50 -24.83
C GLY A 6 -16.01 -22.94 -23.58
N VAL A 7 -16.54 -21.71 -23.68
CA VAL A 7 -17.18 -21.05 -22.54
C VAL A 7 -18.51 -21.69 -22.17
N LYS A 8 -18.66 -22.01 -20.90
CA LYS A 8 -19.91 -22.51 -20.31
C LYS A 8 -20.30 -21.71 -19.10
N THR A 9 -21.59 -21.43 -18.97
CA THR A 9 -22.14 -20.80 -17.78
C THR A 9 -22.77 -21.87 -16.89
N ILE A 10 -22.26 -22.01 -15.68
CA ILE A 10 -22.73 -22.97 -14.68
C ILE A 10 -23.10 -22.17 -13.43
N ASN A 11 -24.35 -22.20 -13.01
CA ASN A 11 -24.87 -21.42 -11.87
C ASN A 11 -24.54 -19.92 -11.94
N GLY A 12 -24.58 -19.35 -13.16
CA GLY A 12 -24.27 -17.92 -13.37
C GLY A 12 -22.81 -17.58 -13.52
N VAL A 13 -21.89 -18.54 -13.29
CA VAL A 13 -20.43 -18.36 -13.42
C VAL A 13 -19.97 -18.89 -14.77
N LYS A 14 -19.08 -18.15 -15.44
CA LYS A 14 -18.50 -18.53 -16.73
C LYS A 14 -17.17 -19.27 -16.53
N TYR A 15 -17.06 -20.41 -17.19
CA TYR A 15 -15.87 -21.28 -17.25
C TYR A 15 -15.45 -21.48 -18.70
N TYR A 16 -14.17 -21.75 -18.92
CA TYR A 16 -13.68 -22.22 -20.21
C TYR A 16 -13.17 -23.66 -20.08
N PHE A 17 -13.67 -24.55 -20.94
CA PHE A 17 -13.26 -25.93 -21.02
C PHE A 17 -12.45 -26.17 -22.30
N ASP A 18 -11.27 -26.78 -22.16
CA ASP A 18 -10.42 -27.17 -23.27
C ASP A 18 -10.93 -28.42 -24.02
N SER A 19 -10.15 -28.94 -24.95
CA SER A 19 -10.48 -30.14 -25.72
C SER A 19 -10.55 -31.41 -24.89
N GLU A 20 -9.96 -31.43 -23.73
CA GLU A 20 -9.94 -32.54 -22.77
C GLU A 20 -11.08 -32.42 -21.74
N LEU A 21 -11.93 -31.38 -21.87
CA LEU A 21 -12.99 -31.01 -20.95
C LEU A 21 -12.48 -30.65 -19.55
N THR A 22 -11.24 -30.16 -19.47
CA THR A 22 -10.64 -29.66 -18.25
C THR A 22 -10.92 -28.16 -18.12
N PRO A 23 -11.37 -27.67 -16.97
CA PRO A 23 -11.49 -26.22 -16.72
C PRO A 23 -10.11 -25.57 -16.81
N TYR A 24 -10.04 -24.43 -17.49
CA TYR A 24 -8.78 -23.75 -17.79
C TYR A 24 -8.62 -22.48 -16.94
N SER A 25 -7.43 -22.31 -16.39
CA SER A 25 -7.00 -21.06 -15.74
C SER A 25 -5.92 -20.36 -16.58
N GLY A 26 -5.95 -19.03 -16.59
CA GLY A 26 -5.00 -18.22 -17.36
C GLY A 26 -5.65 -17.49 -18.54
N ILE A 27 -4.82 -17.04 -19.48
CA ILE A 27 -5.27 -16.27 -20.66
C ILE A 27 -5.74 -17.21 -21.77
N GLN A 28 -6.96 -16.99 -22.28
CA GLN A 28 -7.53 -17.75 -23.36
C GLN A 28 -8.15 -16.85 -24.44
N THR A 29 -7.85 -17.15 -25.71
CA THR A 29 -8.46 -16.43 -26.85
C THR A 29 -9.76 -17.10 -27.24
N ILE A 30 -10.84 -16.32 -27.26
CA ILE A 30 -12.19 -16.77 -27.62
C ILE A 30 -12.75 -15.76 -28.64
N ASP A 31 -13.04 -16.21 -29.85
CA ASP A 31 -13.53 -15.37 -30.95
C ASP A 31 -12.68 -14.11 -31.20
N GLY A 32 -11.35 -14.26 -31.10
CA GLY A 32 -10.38 -13.18 -31.32
C GLY A 32 -10.20 -12.20 -30.14
N VAL A 33 -10.88 -12.42 -29.04
CA VAL A 33 -10.71 -11.65 -27.79
C VAL A 33 -10.01 -12.48 -26.74
N GLU A 34 -9.04 -11.90 -26.04
CA GLU A 34 -8.35 -12.56 -24.93
C GLU A 34 -9.07 -12.31 -23.61
N TYR A 35 -9.33 -13.38 -22.89
CA TYR A 35 -9.95 -13.38 -21.58
C TYR A 35 -9.04 -14.05 -20.54
N TYR A 36 -9.13 -13.61 -19.29
CA TYR A 36 -8.42 -14.20 -18.18
C TYR A 36 -9.37 -14.98 -17.28
N PHE A 37 -9.02 -16.24 -17.03
CA PHE A 37 -9.73 -17.14 -16.13
C PHE A 37 -8.88 -17.36 -14.88
N ASN A 38 -9.42 -16.96 -13.73
CA ASN A 38 -8.79 -17.12 -12.43
C ASN A 38 -9.49 -18.27 -11.67
N TYR A 39 -8.72 -19.25 -11.20
CA TYR A 39 -9.31 -20.46 -10.62
C TYR A 39 -10.44 -21.03 -11.49
N GLU A 40 -10.18 -21.14 -12.80
CA GLU A 40 -11.08 -21.69 -13.81
C GLU A 40 -12.31 -20.83 -14.15
N GLN A 41 -12.53 -19.73 -13.44
CA GLN A 41 -13.65 -18.80 -13.63
C GLN A 41 -13.24 -17.55 -14.37
N LEU A 42 -14.09 -17.05 -15.27
CA LEU A 42 -13.87 -15.76 -15.92
C LEU A 42 -13.79 -14.65 -14.87
N ALA A 43 -12.68 -13.94 -14.86
CA ALA A 43 -12.34 -12.95 -13.83
C ALA A 43 -13.01 -11.59 -14.08
N GLU A 44 -14.35 -11.56 -14.23
CA GLU A 44 -15.15 -10.35 -14.52
C GLU A 44 -15.05 -9.26 -13.43
N TYR A 45 -14.56 -9.61 -12.24
CA TYR A 45 -14.39 -8.68 -11.11
C TYR A 45 -13.04 -7.99 -11.07
N LEU A 46 -12.07 -8.38 -11.92
CA LEU A 46 -10.72 -7.82 -11.90
C LEU A 46 -10.64 -6.50 -12.68
N ASP A 47 -9.86 -5.58 -12.12
CA ASP A 47 -9.31 -4.39 -12.77
C ASP A 47 -7.87 -4.22 -12.25
N GLU A 48 -6.97 -5.16 -12.61
CA GLU A 48 -5.61 -5.22 -12.08
C GLU A 48 -4.63 -5.95 -13.03
N VAL A 49 -3.36 -5.90 -12.67
CA VAL A 49 -2.30 -6.64 -13.37
C VAL A 49 -2.15 -8.03 -12.75
N VAL A 50 -2.17 -9.05 -13.59
CA VAL A 50 -2.05 -10.46 -13.22
C VAL A 50 -0.90 -11.14 -13.94
N THR A 51 -0.46 -12.28 -13.41
CA THR A 51 0.52 -13.15 -14.08
C THR A 51 -0.17 -14.37 -14.66
N SER A 52 0.22 -14.78 -15.87
CA SER A 52 -0.25 -16.00 -16.53
C SER A 52 0.89 -16.66 -17.31
N GLY A 53 1.47 -17.72 -16.75
CA GLY A 53 2.65 -18.37 -17.30
C GLY A 53 3.84 -17.39 -17.40
N ASP A 54 4.32 -17.16 -18.61
CA ASP A 54 5.42 -16.24 -18.91
C ASP A 54 4.95 -14.79 -19.26
N THR A 55 3.72 -14.45 -18.91
CA THR A 55 3.07 -13.22 -19.36
C THR A 55 2.54 -12.42 -18.17
N LEU A 56 2.82 -11.12 -18.15
CA LEU A 56 2.16 -10.13 -17.32
C LEU A 56 1.02 -9.51 -18.13
N ALA A 57 -0.19 -9.41 -17.57
CA ALA A 57 -1.36 -8.91 -18.27
C ALA A 57 -2.19 -7.98 -17.39
N TYR A 58 -2.61 -6.83 -17.95
CA TYR A 58 -3.64 -5.99 -17.36
C TYR A 58 -5.02 -6.50 -17.79
N VAL A 59 -5.81 -6.87 -16.81
CA VAL A 59 -7.15 -7.45 -17.00
C VAL A 59 -8.20 -6.50 -16.45
N ARG A 60 -9.24 -6.24 -17.25
CA ARG A 60 -10.43 -5.50 -16.82
C ARG A 60 -11.69 -6.21 -17.29
N ASP A 61 -12.65 -6.40 -16.39
CA ASP A 61 -13.90 -7.09 -16.66
C ASP A 61 -13.69 -8.47 -17.33
N GLY A 62 -12.67 -9.20 -16.90
CA GLY A 62 -12.29 -10.51 -17.45
C GLY A 62 -11.56 -10.46 -18.79
N LYS A 63 -11.37 -9.28 -19.42
CA LYS A 63 -10.67 -9.15 -20.70
C LYS A 63 -9.23 -8.71 -20.49
N VAL A 64 -8.33 -9.26 -21.27
CA VAL A 64 -6.95 -8.81 -21.34
C VAL A 64 -6.92 -7.52 -22.20
N ILE A 65 -6.54 -6.42 -21.56
CA ILE A 65 -6.47 -5.08 -22.19
C ILE A 65 -5.08 -4.84 -22.75
N GLU A 66 -4.05 -5.22 -21.99
CA GLU A 66 -2.64 -5.08 -22.35
C GLU A 66 -1.87 -6.26 -21.79
N LYS A 67 -0.80 -6.68 -22.44
CA LYS A 67 0.08 -7.74 -21.94
C LYS A 67 1.50 -7.59 -22.43
N ALA A 68 2.44 -8.11 -21.66
CA ALA A 68 3.86 -8.21 -22.01
C ALA A 68 4.41 -9.57 -21.55
N LYS A 69 5.34 -10.11 -22.33
CA LYS A 69 6.11 -11.29 -21.91
C LYS A 69 7.17 -10.89 -20.90
N PHE A 70 7.37 -11.76 -19.90
CA PHE A 70 8.54 -11.62 -19.05
C PHE A 70 9.82 -11.73 -19.87
N LYS A 71 10.79 -10.91 -19.49
CA LYS A 71 12.15 -10.95 -20.00
C LYS A 71 13.10 -10.85 -18.83
N ASP A 72 14.10 -11.72 -18.84
CA ASP A 72 15.07 -11.74 -17.76
C ASP A 72 15.91 -10.46 -17.77
N ASN A 73 16.06 -9.84 -16.60
CA ASN A 73 16.80 -8.60 -16.38
C ASN A 73 16.33 -7.38 -17.19
N GLU A 74 15.06 -7.34 -17.60
CA GLU A 74 14.45 -6.18 -18.28
C GLU A 74 13.27 -5.62 -17.49
N LEU A 75 13.13 -4.29 -17.54
CA LEU A 75 11.94 -3.60 -17.04
C LEU A 75 10.76 -3.79 -18.00
N ILE A 76 9.59 -4.04 -17.43
CA ILE A 76 8.35 -4.23 -18.17
C ILE A 76 7.42 -3.05 -17.86
N TYR A 77 6.97 -2.36 -18.91
CA TYR A 77 5.99 -1.27 -18.77
C TYR A 77 4.63 -1.78 -19.20
N LEU A 78 3.65 -1.67 -18.31
CA LEU A 78 2.29 -2.16 -18.53
C LEU A 78 1.29 -1.31 -17.75
N ASN A 79 0.20 -0.88 -18.38
CA ASN A 79 -0.84 -0.06 -17.78
C ASN A 79 -0.30 1.14 -16.99
N GLY A 80 0.70 1.84 -17.56
CA GLY A 80 1.31 3.03 -16.94
C GLY A 80 2.26 2.76 -15.78
N ASN A 81 2.44 1.51 -15.37
CA ASN A 81 3.36 1.10 -14.30
C ASN A 81 4.60 0.42 -14.87
N CYS A 82 5.66 0.36 -14.07
CA CYS A 82 6.90 -0.33 -14.38
C CYS A 82 7.06 -1.55 -13.47
N TYR A 83 7.43 -2.67 -14.05
CA TYR A 83 7.58 -3.94 -13.36
C TYR A 83 8.94 -4.56 -13.60
N TYR A 84 9.45 -5.31 -12.63
CA TYR A 84 10.65 -6.12 -12.75
C TYR A 84 10.42 -7.52 -12.17
N TYR A 85 10.70 -8.53 -13.00
CA TYR A 85 10.62 -9.94 -12.65
C TYR A 85 11.94 -10.61 -13.00
N TYR A 86 12.40 -11.51 -12.17
CA TYR A 86 13.60 -12.30 -12.42
C TYR A 86 13.25 -13.77 -12.64
N LEU A 87 14.04 -14.42 -13.49
CA LEU A 87 13.93 -15.85 -13.75
C LEU A 87 14.70 -16.60 -12.65
N ASN A 88 14.02 -17.47 -11.93
CA ASN A 88 14.68 -18.30 -10.93
C ASN A 88 15.34 -19.56 -11.54
N ASP A 89 16.10 -20.30 -10.74
CA ASP A 89 16.80 -21.53 -11.15
C ASP A 89 15.87 -22.66 -11.61
N THR A 90 14.58 -22.59 -11.29
CA THR A 90 13.57 -23.57 -11.70
C THR A 90 12.84 -23.19 -13.00
N GLY A 91 13.21 -22.07 -13.61
CA GLY A 91 12.65 -21.59 -14.88
C GLY A 91 11.32 -20.82 -14.76
N TYR A 92 10.99 -20.34 -13.56
CA TYR A 92 9.81 -19.51 -13.33
C TYR A 92 10.19 -18.06 -13.06
N TYR A 93 9.34 -17.13 -13.54
CA TYR A 93 9.47 -15.71 -13.24
C TYR A 93 8.84 -15.38 -11.90
N TYR A 94 9.60 -14.64 -11.07
CA TYR A 94 9.16 -14.15 -9.78
C TYR A 94 9.22 -12.63 -9.71
N PRO A 95 8.24 -11.99 -9.04
CA PRO A 95 8.31 -10.56 -8.79
C PRO A 95 9.54 -10.24 -7.93
N TYR A 96 10.22 -9.17 -8.29
CA TYR A 96 11.38 -8.70 -7.53
C TYR A 96 10.93 -7.79 -6.38
N ASP A 97 11.53 -7.97 -5.22
CA ASP A 97 11.36 -7.11 -4.06
C ASP A 97 12.72 -6.53 -3.65
N GLY A 98 12.77 -5.21 -3.42
CA GLY A 98 13.96 -4.52 -2.96
C GLY A 98 14.57 -3.56 -3.98
N GLU A 99 15.84 -3.21 -3.73
CA GLU A 99 16.62 -2.29 -4.56
C GLU A 99 17.22 -3.01 -5.76
N TYR A 100 17.00 -2.45 -6.94
CA TYR A 100 17.61 -2.93 -8.19
C TYR A 100 18.24 -1.77 -8.96
N THR A 101 19.47 -1.95 -9.42
CA THR A 101 20.19 -0.94 -10.18
C THR A 101 20.09 -1.23 -11.68
N VAL A 102 19.56 -0.27 -12.43
CA VAL A 102 19.48 -0.29 -13.88
C VAL A 102 19.96 1.06 -14.44
N ASP A 103 20.82 1.04 -15.45
CA ASP A 103 21.41 2.23 -16.09
C ASP A 103 22.03 3.23 -15.08
N GLY A 104 22.65 2.72 -14.03
CA GLY A 104 23.29 3.52 -12.98
C GLY A 104 22.33 4.19 -11.99
N LYS A 105 21.05 3.85 -12.01
CA LYS A 105 20.03 4.33 -11.10
C LYS A 105 19.56 3.20 -10.19
N SER A 106 19.48 3.45 -8.90
CA SER A 106 18.87 2.52 -7.95
C SER A 106 17.37 2.77 -7.89
N LEU A 107 16.60 1.71 -8.16
CA LEU A 107 15.13 1.69 -8.16
C LEU A 107 14.64 0.75 -7.07
N TYR A 108 13.46 1.00 -6.51
CA TYR A 108 12.87 0.16 -5.46
C TYR A 108 11.57 -0.47 -5.91
N PHE A 109 11.48 -1.81 -5.78
CA PHE A 109 10.34 -2.60 -6.20
C PHE A 109 9.68 -3.30 -5.01
N ILE A 110 8.35 -3.39 -5.04
CA ILE A 110 7.55 -4.23 -4.12
C ILE A 110 6.62 -5.08 -4.98
N TYR A 111 6.62 -6.40 -4.75
CA TYR A 111 5.88 -7.37 -5.56
C TYR A 111 6.08 -7.16 -7.06
N GLY A 112 7.32 -6.90 -7.44
CA GLY A 112 7.71 -6.64 -8.81
C GLY A 112 7.32 -5.28 -9.38
N MET A 113 6.53 -4.47 -8.70
CA MET A 113 6.11 -3.14 -9.16
C MET A 113 7.04 -2.05 -8.65
N LEU A 114 7.49 -1.19 -9.56
CA LEU A 114 8.29 -0.02 -9.21
C LEU A 114 7.48 0.92 -8.30
N GLN A 115 8.06 1.24 -7.16
CA GLN A 115 7.47 2.19 -6.24
C GLN A 115 7.82 3.62 -6.68
N THR A 116 6.80 4.44 -6.83
CA THR A 116 6.94 5.86 -7.21
C THR A 116 6.13 6.72 -6.23
N SER A 117 6.52 7.95 -6.06
CA SER A 117 5.80 8.91 -5.22
C SER A 117 5.69 10.25 -5.91
N ASP A 118 4.57 10.95 -5.67
CA ASP A 118 4.40 12.34 -6.11
C ASP A 118 5.19 13.32 -5.21
N SER A 119 5.65 12.86 -4.03
CA SER A 119 6.25 13.68 -2.99
C SER A 119 7.30 12.91 -2.18
N ASP A 120 8.43 12.57 -2.73
CA ASP A 120 9.56 11.93 -2.02
C ASP A 120 9.12 11.10 -0.79
N GLU A 121 8.24 10.11 -1.01
CA GLU A 121 7.76 9.22 0.05
C GLU A 121 8.86 8.28 0.54
N ILE A 122 8.67 7.79 1.76
CA ILE A 122 9.61 6.87 2.38
C ILE A 122 9.01 5.48 2.43
N LEU A 123 9.71 4.53 1.82
CA LEU A 123 9.46 3.11 1.97
C LEU A 123 10.28 2.54 3.12
N THR A 124 9.67 1.61 3.84
CA THR A 124 10.37 0.79 4.80
C THR A 124 10.52 -0.61 4.26
N ASP A 125 11.75 -1.05 4.07
CA ASP A 125 12.03 -2.44 3.79
C ASP A 125 12.35 -3.17 5.10
N TYR A 126 11.47 -4.09 5.47
CA TYR A 126 11.63 -4.91 6.67
C TYR A 126 12.54 -6.12 6.45
N GLN A 127 12.88 -6.45 5.23
CA GLN A 127 13.68 -7.63 4.93
C GLN A 127 15.17 -7.33 5.02
N ASP A 128 15.61 -6.21 4.48
CA ASP A 128 17.02 -5.81 4.49
C ASP A 128 17.39 -4.86 5.64
N GLY A 129 16.40 -4.37 6.39
CA GLY A 129 16.61 -3.51 7.55
C GLY A 129 16.97 -2.07 7.22
N TYR A 130 16.64 -1.57 6.05
CA TYR A 130 16.86 -0.18 5.65
C TYR A 130 15.54 0.59 5.52
N LEU A 131 15.65 1.91 5.57
CA LEU A 131 14.65 2.88 5.15
C LEU A 131 15.08 3.46 3.81
N TYR A 132 14.13 3.62 2.90
CA TYR A 132 14.38 4.17 1.57
C TYR A 132 13.51 5.41 1.35
N ALA A 133 14.08 6.46 0.74
CA ALA A 133 13.36 7.56 0.16
C ALA A 133 13.47 7.48 -1.36
N TYR A 134 12.36 7.61 -2.07
CA TYR A 134 12.35 7.53 -3.52
C TYR A 134 11.48 8.64 -4.13
N ASN A 135 11.84 9.08 -5.34
CA ASN A 135 11.16 10.13 -6.05
C ASN A 135 10.02 9.61 -6.96
N ASN A 136 9.36 10.51 -7.68
CA ASN A 136 8.26 10.19 -8.60
C ASN A 136 8.68 9.36 -9.84
N LYS A 137 9.96 9.07 -10.00
CA LYS A 137 10.49 8.16 -11.02
C LYS A 137 10.88 6.79 -10.45
N GLY A 138 10.66 6.59 -9.13
CA GLY A 138 11.09 5.40 -8.42
C GLY A 138 12.58 5.32 -8.13
N GLU A 139 13.33 6.42 -8.39
CA GLU A 139 14.76 6.47 -8.09
C GLU A 139 14.97 6.67 -6.58
N ILE A 140 15.80 5.83 -5.96
CA ILE A 140 16.16 5.96 -4.55
C ILE A 140 17.05 7.20 -4.42
N VAL A 141 16.60 8.18 -3.64
CA VAL A 141 17.29 9.43 -3.38
C VAL A 141 18.01 9.45 -2.03
N ASP A 142 17.59 8.61 -1.09
CA ASP A 142 18.23 8.43 0.19
C ASP A 142 17.99 7.01 0.73
N LYS A 143 18.96 6.50 1.53
CA LYS A 143 18.89 5.18 2.14
C LYS A 143 19.64 5.17 3.46
N VAL A 144 18.96 4.85 4.54
CA VAL A 144 19.57 4.74 5.87
C VAL A 144 19.28 3.38 6.51
N LYS A 145 20.26 2.83 7.21
CA LYS A 145 20.04 1.61 7.97
C LYS A 145 19.11 1.88 9.14
N ARG A 146 18.03 1.12 9.24
CA ARG A 146 17.07 1.21 10.34
C ARG A 146 17.71 0.78 11.66
N VAL A 147 17.63 1.64 12.67
CA VAL A 147 18.12 1.37 14.02
C VAL A 147 17.06 1.70 15.05
N ALA A 148 17.14 1.09 16.24
CA ALA A 148 16.27 1.48 17.35
C ALA A 148 16.49 2.94 17.74
N GLY A 149 15.41 3.67 18.00
CA GLY A 149 15.44 5.11 18.26
C GLY A 149 15.08 5.94 17.03
N TRP A 150 15.65 7.14 16.95
CA TRP A 150 15.41 8.09 15.87
C TRP A 150 16.16 7.70 14.60
N ASN A 151 15.47 7.75 13.48
CA ASN A 151 16.01 7.54 12.13
C ASN A 151 15.57 8.72 11.26
N GLU A 152 16.53 9.40 10.63
CA GLU A 152 16.25 10.51 9.71
C GLU A 152 16.53 10.03 8.28
N ILE A 153 15.60 10.33 7.36
CA ILE A 153 15.73 10.01 5.95
C ILE A 153 14.97 11.03 5.11
N GLY A 154 15.63 11.63 4.11
CA GLY A 154 15.07 12.74 3.36
C GLY A 154 14.69 13.89 4.31
N ASN A 155 13.42 14.31 4.25
CA ASN A 155 12.87 15.35 5.13
C ASN A 155 12.07 14.79 6.32
N ASP A 156 12.01 13.46 6.45
CA ASP A 156 11.20 12.78 7.44
C ASP A 156 12.04 12.18 8.57
N CYS A 157 11.36 11.95 9.68
CA CYS A 157 11.96 11.39 10.87
C CYS A 157 11.08 10.23 11.37
N TYR A 158 11.68 9.09 11.59
CA TYR A 158 11.02 7.88 12.07
C TYR A 158 11.51 7.51 13.45
N TYR A 159 10.64 6.89 14.24
CA TYR A 159 11.04 6.29 15.51
C TYR A 159 10.75 4.78 15.50
N VAL A 160 11.76 4.04 15.87
CA VAL A 160 11.77 2.58 15.94
C VAL A 160 11.96 2.16 17.39
N SER A 161 11.11 1.27 17.90
CA SER A 161 11.23 0.75 19.27
C SER A 161 12.49 -0.09 19.45
N SER A 162 12.84 -0.41 20.71
CA SER A 162 13.93 -1.34 21.03
C SER A 162 13.74 -2.74 20.43
N GLU A 163 12.50 -3.12 20.12
CA GLU A 163 12.13 -4.38 19.49
C GLU A 163 12.15 -4.31 17.96
N MET A 164 12.69 -3.23 17.41
CA MET A 164 12.78 -2.98 15.95
C MET A 164 11.44 -2.85 15.24
N ASN A 165 10.37 -2.44 15.96
CA ASN A 165 9.07 -2.13 15.38
C ASN A 165 8.89 -0.62 15.21
N PHE A 166 8.21 -0.19 14.17
CA PHE A 166 7.75 1.20 14.07
C PHE A 166 6.73 1.48 15.15
N VAL A 167 6.86 2.64 15.79
CA VAL A 167 5.85 3.09 16.76
C VAL A 167 4.69 3.75 16.02
N ASP A 168 3.50 3.66 16.59
CA ASP A 168 2.31 4.27 16.02
C ASP A 168 1.50 5.01 17.09
N GLY A 169 0.77 6.06 16.71
CA GLY A 169 -0.01 6.86 17.62
C GLY A 169 0.85 7.75 18.55
N ILE A 170 0.45 7.86 19.80
CA ILE A 170 1.16 8.67 20.80
C ILE A 170 2.22 7.82 21.49
N TYR A 171 3.48 8.18 21.33
CA TYR A 171 4.60 7.47 21.93
C TYR A 171 5.49 8.41 22.76
N THR A 172 5.99 7.94 23.91
CA THR A 172 6.81 8.76 24.81
C THR A 172 8.29 8.48 24.57
N VAL A 173 9.03 9.51 24.18
CA VAL A 173 10.49 9.45 24.01
C VAL A 173 11.12 10.49 24.91
N ASN A 174 12.01 10.05 25.80
CA ASN A 174 12.71 10.93 26.76
C ASN A 174 11.78 11.86 27.54
N GLY A 175 10.61 11.36 27.96
CA GLY A 175 9.62 12.11 28.75
C GLY A 175 8.72 13.06 27.95
N LYS A 176 8.93 13.22 26.66
CA LYS A 176 8.05 13.98 25.76
C LYS A 176 7.18 13.03 24.97
N LYS A 177 5.90 13.40 24.75
CA LYS A 177 4.95 12.63 23.93
C LYS A 177 4.98 13.18 22.51
N TYR A 178 5.17 12.29 21.54
CA TYR A 178 5.17 12.59 20.12
C TYR A 178 4.03 11.84 19.45
N TYR A 179 3.59 12.33 18.30
CA TYR A 179 2.60 11.65 17.47
C TYR A 179 3.26 11.07 16.22
N PHE A 180 3.03 9.77 16.01
CA PHE A 180 3.58 9.00 14.90
C PHE A 180 2.47 8.31 14.10
N GLU A 181 2.67 8.21 12.80
CA GLU A 181 1.89 7.37 11.90
C GLU A 181 2.85 6.40 11.19
N ASN A 182 2.68 5.11 11.43
CA ASN A 182 3.57 4.06 10.90
C ASN A 182 5.06 4.36 11.12
N GLY A 183 5.41 4.80 12.29
CA GLY A 183 6.78 5.19 12.66
C GLY A 183 7.18 6.60 12.29
N ARG A 184 6.52 7.23 11.31
CA ARG A 184 6.84 8.60 10.86
C ARG A 184 6.34 9.64 11.85
N LEU A 185 7.22 10.54 12.27
CA LEU A 185 6.87 11.66 13.11
C LEU A 185 6.01 12.68 12.35
N ILE A 186 4.78 12.88 12.82
CA ILE A 186 3.86 13.84 12.20
C ILE A 186 4.08 15.23 12.82
N ARG A 187 4.34 16.21 11.97
CA ARG A 187 4.66 17.60 12.34
C ARG A 187 3.67 18.54 11.69
N SER A 188 3.21 19.54 12.44
CA SER A 188 2.42 20.65 11.90
C SER A 188 2.40 21.81 12.89
N SER A 189 2.41 23.04 12.41
CA SER A 189 2.23 24.22 13.25
C SER A 189 0.87 24.26 13.95
N ASP A 190 -0.15 23.69 13.34
CA ASP A 190 -1.54 23.65 13.79
C ASP A 190 -2.15 22.24 13.81
N GLY A 191 -1.32 21.20 13.93
CA GLY A 191 -1.75 19.82 13.84
C GLY A 191 -2.79 19.45 14.89
N ILE A 192 -3.92 18.95 14.42
CA ILE A 192 -4.96 18.33 15.24
C ILE A 192 -5.41 17.07 14.54
N THR A 193 -5.55 15.99 15.27
CA THR A 193 -6.01 14.72 14.72
C THR A 193 -6.74 13.87 15.74
N VAL A 194 -7.53 12.93 15.26
CA VAL A 194 -8.17 11.89 16.07
C VAL A 194 -7.26 10.67 16.08
N VAL A 195 -6.84 10.27 17.27
CA VAL A 195 -6.05 9.06 17.46
C VAL A 195 -6.97 7.98 18.01
N SER A 196 -7.31 7.01 17.17
CA SER A 196 -8.07 5.84 17.55
C SER A 196 -7.14 4.69 17.93
N SER A 197 -7.64 3.82 18.81
CA SER A 197 -6.96 2.58 19.21
C SER A 197 -5.85 2.70 20.25
N TYR A 198 -5.92 3.64 21.13
CA TYR A 198 -5.08 3.65 22.32
C TYR A 198 -5.71 2.80 23.42
N LYS A 199 -5.02 1.77 23.90
CA LYS A 199 -5.45 1.03 25.08
C LYS A 199 -5.13 1.84 26.34
N ASP A 200 -6.13 2.10 27.16
CA ASP A 200 -5.92 2.71 28.47
C ASP A 200 -5.33 1.68 29.47
N GLU A 201 -5.09 2.11 30.69
CA GLU A 201 -4.54 1.28 31.78
C GLU A 201 -5.44 0.07 32.15
N ASN A 202 -6.68 0.02 31.64
CA ASN A 202 -7.62 -1.08 31.82
C ASN A 202 -7.79 -1.93 30.54
N ASP A 203 -6.86 -1.82 29.60
CA ASP A 203 -6.88 -2.51 28.29
C ASP A 203 -8.09 -2.16 27.39
N LYS A 204 -8.77 -1.04 27.70
CA LYS A 204 -9.92 -0.54 26.96
C LYS A 204 -9.46 0.39 25.84
N ILE A 205 -9.96 0.15 24.64
CA ILE A 205 -9.72 1.05 23.50
C ILE A 205 -10.39 2.41 23.78
N VAL A 206 -9.59 3.47 23.78
CA VAL A 206 -10.05 4.85 23.98
C VAL A 206 -9.56 5.69 22.80
N THR A 207 -10.46 6.47 22.25
CA THR A 207 -10.14 7.44 21.20
C THR A 207 -9.86 8.80 21.83
N TYR A 208 -8.81 9.46 21.34
CA TYR A 208 -8.44 10.81 21.78
C TYR A 208 -8.42 11.75 20.58
N VAL A 209 -8.68 13.02 20.85
CA VAL A 209 -8.28 14.11 19.96
C VAL A 209 -7.03 14.74 20.55
N ILE A 210 -6.02 14.91 19.70
CA ILE A 210 -4.74 15.50 20.10
C ILE A 210 -4.44 16.73 19.29
N ALA A 211 -3.73 17.67 19.91
CA ALA A 211 -3.03 18.73 19.22
C ALA A 211 -1.53 18.50 19.34
N TYR A 212 -0.81 18.68 18.25
CA TYR A 212 0.65 18.59 18.19
C TYR A 212 1.25 19.81 17.49
N ASN A 213 2.53 20.02 17.66
CA ASN A 213 3.23 21.19 17.14
C ASN A 213 4.19 20.82 15.97
N SER A 214 4.90 21.83 15.47
CA SER A 214 5.89 21.67 14.39
C SER A 214 7.07 20.76 14.71
N GLU A 215 7.26 20.41 15.99
CA GLU A 215 8.23 19.41 16.42
C GLU A 215 7.63 18.02 16.54
N GLY A 216 6.32 17.85 16.25
CA GLY A 216 5.58 16.60 16.44
C GLY A 216 5.23 16.30 17.90
N VAL A 217 5.48 17.23 18.83
CA VAL A 217 5.18 17.06 20.26
C VAL A 217 3.70 17.25 20.49
N VAL A 218 3.07 16.27 21.17
CA VAL A 218 1.68 16.37 21.63
C VAL A 218 1.59 17.41 22.74
N VAL A 219 0.93 18.53 22.45
CA VAL A 219 0.78 19.69 23.37
C VAL A 219 -0.53 19.67 24.13
N GLU A 220 -1.56 19.04 23.58
CA GLU A 220 -2.86 18.87 24.25
C GLU A 220 -3.49 17.52 23.83
N LYS A 221 -4.21 16.89 24.79
CA LYS A 221 -4.87 15.60 24.55
C LYS A 221 -6.19 15.59 25.31
N LYS A 222 -7.30 15.31 24.61
CA LYS A 222 -8.63 15.16 25.19
C LYS A 222 -9.29 13.87 24.71
N LYS A 223 -10.12 13.28 25.56
CA LYS A 223 -10.91 12.12 25.16
C LYS A 223 -11.90 12.55 24.07
N ALA A 224 -11.93 11.80 22.97
CA ALA A 224 -12.90 12.02 21.91
C ALA A 224 -14.30 11.59 22.37
N VAL A 225 -15.28 12.44 22.13
CA VAL A 225 -16.69 12.18 22.43
C VAL A 225 -17.50 12.52 21.18
N ALA A 226 -18.26 11.54 20.71
CA ALA A 226 -19.10 11.73 19.52
C ALA A 226 -20.20 12.76 19.75
N ASN A 227 -20.58 13.47 18.68
CA ASN A 227 -21.60 14.53 18.66
C ASN A 227 -21.32 15.65 19.69
N THR A 228 -20.06 16.01 19.86
CA THR A 228 -19.64 16.96 20.90
C THR A 228 -18.60 17.95 20.36
N TRP A 229 -18.66 19.17 20.90
CA TRP A 229 -17.61 20.17 20.72
C TRP A 229 -16.43 19.88 21.66
N ILE A 230 -15.23 19.86 21.11
CA ILE A 230 -13.98 19.70 21.84
C ILE A 230 -13.11 20.92 21.60
N GLN A 231 -12.66 21.57 22.67
CA GLN A 231 -11.74 22.70 22.56
C GLN A 231 -10.29 22.20 22.63
N LEU A 232 -9.49 22.55 21.63
CA LEU A 232 -8.06 22.28 21.56
C LEU A 232 -7.31 23.53 21.09
N LYS A 233 -6.21 23.86 21.74
CA LYS A 233 -5.42 25.08 21.43
C LYS A 233 -6.28 26.35 21.36
N GLY A 234 -7.33 26.44 22.20
CA GLY A 234 -8.25 27.57 22.25
C GLY A 234 -9.31 27.62 21.12
N LYS A 235 -9.25 26.74 20.14
CA LYS A 235 -10.23 26.62 19.06
C LYS A 235 -11.23 25.48 19.35
N TRP A 236 -12.48 25.63 18.85
CA TRP A 236 -13.53 24.64 19.02
C TRP A 236 -13.67 23.80 17.74
N TYR A 237 -13.72 22.46 17.92
CA TYR A 237 -13.88 21.44 16.88
C TYR A 237 -15.09 20.59 17.22
N TYR A 238 -15.95 20.34 16.23
CA TYR A 238 -17.08 19.44 16.40
C TYR A 238 -16.75 18.08 15.79
N TYR A 239 -17.02 17.03 16.53
CA TYR A 239 -16.85 15.65 16.07
C TYR A 239 -18.20 14.97 15.96
N ASP A 240 -18.50 14.42 14.77
CA ASP A 240 -19.75 13.73 14.48
C ASP A 240 -19.87 12.39 15.22
N LYS A 241 -20.93 11.61 14.92
CA LYS A 241 -21.17 10.29 15.53
C LYS A 241 -20.05 9.27 15.26
N ASN A 242 -19.29 9.45 14.18
CA ASN A 242 -18.19 8.59 13.77
C ASN A 242 -16.81 9.15 14.18
N LEU A 243 -16.79 10.25 14.94
CA LEU A 243 -15.60 11.00 15.33
C LEU A 243 -14.87 11.66 14.16
N ASN A 244 -15.54 11.93 13.04
CA ASN A 244 -15.00 12.78 11.99
C ASN A 244 -15.15 14.24 12.38
N GLU A 245 -14.14 15.07 12.10
CA GLU A 245 -14.26 16.51 12.23
C GLU A 245 -15.28 17.02 11.20
N ALA A 246 -16.25 17.81 11.65
CA ALA A 246 -17.23 18.38 10.77
C ALA A 246 -16.67 19.62 10.07
N ASP A 247 -16.58 19.56 8.74
CA ASP A 247 -16.28 20.72 7.90
C ASP A 247 -17.50 21.64 7.79
N GLY A 248 -17.34 22.92 8.17
CA GLY A 248 -18.33 23.95 7.92
C GLY A 248 -19.07 24.47 9.13
N LYS A 249 -19.93 25.49 8.92
CA LYS A 249 -20.80 26.07 9.94
C LYS A 249 -21.93 25.12 10.27
N MET A 250 -21.89 24.48 11.43
CA MET A 250 -23.05 23.83 11.97
C MET A 250 -24.09 24.87 12.39
N THR A 251 -25.29 24.84 11.80
CA THR A 251 -26.43 25.55 12.33
C THR A 251 -26.96 24.77 13.54
N THR A 252 -26.95 25.37 14.71
CA THR A 252 -27.59 24.85 15.93
C THR A 252 -29.10 24.80 15.76
#